data_5cc3496c032fafd17fc25ff8ae24a5c6
#
_entry.id   5cc3496c032fafd17fc25ff8ae24a5c6
#
_cell.length_a   1.000
_cell.length_b   1.000
_cell.length_c   1.000
_cell.angle_alpha   90.00
_cell.angle_beta   90.00
_cell.angle_gamma   90.00
#
_symmetry.space_group_name_H-M   'P 1'
#
loop_
_entity.id
_entity.type
_entity.pdbx_description
1 polymer ?
#
loop_
_entity_poly.entity_id
_entity_poly.type
_entity_poly.pdbx_seq_one_letter_code
_entity_poly.pdbx_strand_id
1 'polypeptide(L)'
;MKKLPILLVALLLALPAAAGELEGVTLPDQVTVSGRDLVLNGLGLREATVLMVNVYVAGLYVEAKSSDPAAILNAEKAKQLVMRFVRSVGKEKLAEAWTEGFDKNAGDKRAALAGGLAKLNAAMTDVKKEDLITLTYLPDTGVTVSVKGKDAAVIPGDDFQRVLFSIWLGANPPNVSLREGLLGRAPKN
;
A
#
# COMPACT_ATOMS: atom_id res chain seq x y z
N MET A 1 -36.70 -48.13 22.83
CA MET A 1 -36.66 -46.65 22.84
C MET A 1 -35.28 -46.23 22.34
N LYS A 2 -35.13 -45.85 21.08
CA LYS A 2 -33.84 -45.42 20.44
C LYS A 2 -33.65 -43.94 20.71
N LYS A 3 -32.59 -43.59 21.47
CA LYS A 3 -32.22 -42.19 21.72
C LYS A 3 -31.50 -41.67 20.50
N LEU A 4 -32.08 -40.66 19.85
CA LEU A 4 -31.45 -39.95 18.70
C LEU A 4 -30.43 -38.96 19.25
N PRO A 5 -29.17 -38.92 18.77
CA PRO A 5 -28.21 -37.91 19.21
C PRO A 5 -28.54 -36.57 18.56
N ILE A 6 -28.73 -35.53 19.39
CA ILE A 6 -28.86 -34.14 18.92
C ILE A 6 -27.46 -33.69 18.51
N LEU A 7 -27.27 -33.50 17.20
CA LEU A 7 -26.06 -32.92 16.63
C LEU A 7 -26.11 -31.38 16.80
N LEU A 8 -25.36 -30.88 17.79
CA LEU A 8 -25.23 -29.45 18.02
C LEU A 8 -24.32 -28.86 16.93
N VAL A 9 -24.92 -28.26 15.90
CA VAL A 9 -24.17 -27.50 14.87
C VAL A 9 -23.78 -26.16 15.51
N ALA A 10 -22.53 -26.02 15.90
CA ALA A 10 -21.97 -24.75 16.33
C ALA A 10 -21.83 -23.84 15.09
N LEU A 11 -22.73 -22.86 14.96
CA LEU A 11 -22.67 -21.80 13.98
C LEU A 11 -21.53 -20.85 14.40
N LEU A 12 -20.35 -20.99 13.78
CA LEU A 12 -19.27 -20.01 13.93
C LEU A 12 -19.72 -18.70 13.26
N LEU A 13 -20.19 -17.76 14.08
CA LEU A 13 -20.36 -16.36 13.68
C LEU A 13 -18.95 -15.80 13.40
N ALA A 14 -18.57 -15.68 12.12
CA ALA A 14 -17.43 -14.89 11.73
C ALA A 14 -17.70 -13.43 12.14
N LEU A 15 -17.02 -12.96 13.19
CA LEU A 15 -17.03 -11.55 13.55
C LEU A 15 -16.49 -10.77 12.32
N PRO A 16 -17.14 -9.68 11.90
CA PRO A 16 -16.59 -8.83 10.86
C PRO A 16 -15.22 -8.37 11.35
N ALA A 17 -14.16 -8.63 10.55
CA ALA A 17 -12.86 -8.06 10.80
C ALA A 17 -13.05 -6.53 10.87
N ALA A 18 -12.60 -5.91 11.97
CA ALA A 18 -12.60 -4.46 12.04
C ALA A 18 -11.90 -3.93 10.79
N ALA A 19 -12.34 -2.81 10.27
CA ALA A 19 -11.85 -2.28 9.00
C ALA A 19 -11.63 -0.77 9.16
N GLY A 20 -10.47 -0.30 8.71
CA GLY A 20 -10.22 1.13 8.62
C GLY A 20 -11.05 1.74 7.48
N GLU A 21 -11.67 2.89 7.70
CA GLU A 21 -12.43 3.61 6.70
C GLU A 21 -11.92 5.05 6.55
N LEU A 22 -11.78 5.50 5.29
CA LEU A 22 -11.44 6.88 4.95
C LEU A 22 -12.11 7.23 3.61
N GLU A 23 -12.81 8.36 3.53
CA GLU A 23 -13.47 8.85 2.31
C GLU A 23 -14.37 7.79 1.62
N GLY A 24 -15.09 6.99 2.43
CA GLY A 24 -15.97 5.92 1.95
C GLY A 24 -15.22 4.69 1.41
N VAL A 25 -13.90 4.64 1.55
CA VAL A 25 -13.08 3.47 1.22
C VAL A 25 -12.78 2.69 2.48
N THR A 26 -13.18 1.43 2.49
CA THR A 26 -12.90 0.49 3.57
C THR A 26 -11.78 -0.46 3.16
N LEU A 27 -10.76 -0.59 4.01
CA LEU A 27 -9.67 -1.55 3.88
C LEU A 27 -9.61 -2.43 5.15
N PRO A 28 -9.32 -3.74 5.03
CA PRO A 28 -9.29 -4.65 6.18
C PRO A 28 -8.18 -4.24 7.18
N ASP A 29 -8.41 -4.46 8.48
CA ASP A 29 -7.41 -4.16 9.52
C ASP A 29 -6.19 -5.09 9.45
N GLN A 30 -6.30 -6.22 8.78
CA GLN A 30 -5.24 -7.21 8.66
C GLN A 30 -5.28 -7.88 7.29
N VAL A 31 -4.11 -8.21 6.76
CA VAL A 31 -3.92 -8.99 5.53
C VAL A 31 -2.85 -10.05 5.76
N THR A 32 -2.98 -11.20 5.11
CA THR A 32 -1.94 -12.25 5.12
C THR A 32 -1.23 -12.26 3.77
N VAL A 33 0.09 -12.11 3.78
CA VAL A 33 0.93 -12.10 2.59
C VAL A 33 2.02 -13.16 2.74
N SER A 34 2.01 -14.17 1.87
CA SER A 34 2.99 -15.28 1.92
C SER A 34 3.14 -15.89 3.32
N GLY A 35 2.01 -16.08 4.03
CA GLY A 35 1.99 -16.66 5.38
C GLY A 35 2.41 -15.70 6.50
N ARG A 36 2.62 -14.41 6.20
CA ARG A 36 2.93 -13.37 7.19
C ARG A 36 1.70 -12.50 7.40
N ASP A 37 1.30 -12.31 8.65
CA ASP A 37 0.20 -11.43 9.01
C ASP A 37 0.70 -10.00 9.13
N LEU A 38 0.08 -9.10 8.37
CA LEU A 38 0.35 -7.68 8.39
C LEU A 38 -0.88 -6.94 8.92
N VAL A 39 -0.66 -6.00 9.82
CA VAL A 39 -1.72 -5.15 10.39
C VAL A 39 -1.75 -3.80 9.72
N LEU A 40 -2.94 -3.23 9.54
CA LEU A 40 -3.12 -1.89 9.01
C LEU A 40 -2.47 -0.87 9.96
N ASN A 41 -1.39 -0.24 9.49
CA ASN A 41 -0.67 0.81 10.23
C ASN A 41 -1.47 2.12 10.22
N GLY A 42 -2.03 2.47 9.09
CA GLY A 42 -2.86 3.65 8.92
C GLY A 42 -3.37 3.82 7.50
N LEU A 43 -4.29 4.77 7.34
CA LEU A 43 -4.91 5.16 6.08
C LEU A 43 -4.55 6.60 5.74
N GLY A 44 -4.36 6.90 4.47
CA GLY A 44 -4.13 8.25 4.00
C GLY A 44 -4.77 8.53 2.65
N LEU A 45 -5.24 9.76 2.45
CA LEU A 45 -5.85 10.22 1.22
C LEU A 45 -4.83 10.93 0.34
N ARG A 46 -4.75 10.54 -0.93
CA ARG A 46 -4.00 11.26 -1.97
C ARG A 46 -4.89 12.27 -2.64
N GLU A 47 -4.58 13.53 -2.44
CA GLU A 47 -5.20 14.65 -3.14
C GLU A 47 -4.22 15.20 -4.18
N ALA A 48 -4.68 15.40 -5.40
CA ALA A 48 -3.89 15.96 -6.49
C ALA A 48 -4.31 17.39 -6.78
N THR A 49 -3.33 18.21 -7.17
CA THR A 49 -3.48 19.60 -7.59
C THR A 49 -3.92 20.58 -6.49
N VAL A 50 -3.84 21.88 -6.77
CA VAL A 50 -4.37 22.97 -5.91
C VAL A 50 -5.88 22.87 -5.66
N LEU A 51 -6.61 22.08 -6.47
CA LEU A 51 -8.04 21.85 -6.32
C LEU A 51 -8.37 20.70 -5.36
N MET A 52 -7.37 20.09 -4.71
CA MET A 52 -7.51 19.01 -3.74
C MET A 52 -8.42 17.86 -4.22
N VAL A 53 -8.17 17.41 -5.45
CA VAL A 53 -8.97 16.34 -6.06
C VAL A 53 -8.54 14.99 -5.51
N ASN A 54 -9.46 14.27 -4.88
CA ASN A 54 -9.23 12.92 -4.34
C ASN A 54 -8.87 11.95 -5.47
N VAL A 55 -7.74 11.24 -5.32
CA VAL A 55 -7.22 10.30 -6.32
C VAL A 55 -7.34 8.85 -5.85
N TYR A 56 -6.81 8.57 -4.67
CA TYR A 56 -6.89 7.26 -4.04
C TYR A 56 -6.80 7.37 -2.51
N VAL A 57 -7.35 6.39 -1.83
CA VAL A 57 -7.03 6.10 -0.43
C VAL A 57 -5.96 5.03 -0.40
N ALA A 58 -4.90 5.26 0.36
CA ALA A 58 -3.85 4.29 0.59
C ALA A 58 -3.94 3.71 2.00
N GLY A 59 -3.73 2.39 2.13
CA GLY A 59 -3.52 1.69 3.39
C GLY A 59 -2.10 1.14 3.45
N LEU A 60 -1.39 1.42 4.54
CA LEU A 60 -0.08 0.84 4.81
C LEU A 60 -0.22 -0.32 5.78
N TYR A 61 0.27 -1.48 5.40
CA TYR A 61 0.29 -2.69 6.22
C TYR A 61 1.72 -3.06 6.58
N VAL A 62 1.95 -3.41 7.85
CA VAL A 62 3.25 -3.76 8.41
C VAL A 62 3.12 -4.91 9.41
N GLU A 63 4.21 -5.63 9.70
CA GLU A 63 4.20 -6.71 10.69
C GLU A 63 3.96 -6.20 12.13
N ALA A 64 4.40 -4.97 12.43
CA ALA A 64 4.15 -4.31 13.71
C ALA A 64 3.95 -2.80 13.47
N LYS A 65 2.88 -2.24 14.05
CA LYS A 65 2.56 -0.82 13.89
C LYS A 65 3.72 0.07 14.35
N SER A 66 3.96 1.13 13.57
CA SER A 66 4.96 2.16 13.89
C SER A 66 4.53 3.51 13.34
N SER A 67 4.74 4.56 14.10
CA SER A 67 4.62 5.94 13.63
C SER A 67 5.95 6.53 13.16
N ASP A 68 7.06 5.79 13.29
CA ASP A 68 8.39 6.21 12.81
C ASP A 68 8.61 5.75 11.38
N PRO A 69 8.68 6.68 10.39
CA PRO A 69 8.92 6.33 9.00
C PRO A 69 10.27 5.67 8.77
N ALA A 70 11.31 6.05 9.53
CA ALA A 70 12.64 5.46 9.37
C ALA A 70 12.64 4.01 9.83
N ALA A 71 11.95 3.68 10.92
CA ALA A 71 11.78 2.31 11.39
C ALA A 71 11.06 1.44 10.35
N ILE A 72 10.02 1.97 9.67
CA ILE A 72 9.29 1.23 8.63
C ILE A 72 10.15 1.05 7.36
N LEU A 73 10.82 2.12 6.89
CA LEU A 73 11.59 2.12 5.65
C LEU A 73 12.82 1.22 5.72
N ASN A 74 13.52 1.21 6.87
CA ASN A 74 14.77 0.48 7.05
C ASN A 74 14.57 -0.95 7.55
N ALA A 75 13.36 -1.33 7.98
CA ALA A 75 13.10 -2.69 8.40
C ALA A 75 13.11 -3.65 7.20
N GLU A 76 13.91 -4.72 7.30
CA GLU A 76 13.88 -5.88 6.41
C GLU A 76 12.70 -6.80 6.81
N LYS A 77 11.50 -6.23 6.82
CA LYS A 77 10.25 -6.90 7.20
C LYS A 77 9.22 -6.72 6.11
N ALA A 78 8.31 -7.69 6.01
CA ALA A 78 7.22 -7.59 5.06
C ALA A 78 6.40 -6.33 5.30
N LYS A 79 6.05 -5.66 4.21
CA LYS A 79 5.17 -4.48 4.21
C LYS A 79 4.39 -4.40 2.92
N GLN A 80 3.20 -3.84 2.98
CA GLN A 80 2.35 -3.69 1.81
C GLN A 80 1.69 -2.31 1.81
N LEU A 81 1.66 -1.67 0.65
CA LEU A 81 0.87 -0.47 0.40
C LEU A 81 -0.23 -0.82 -0.59
N VAL A 82 -1.48 -0.62 -0.19
CA VAL A 82 -2.67 -0.82 -1.04
C VAL A 82 -3.22 0.54 -1.39
N MET A 83 -3.37 0.85 -2.66
CA MET A 83 -3.99 2.08 -3.16
C MET A 83 -5.33 1.72 -3.81
N ARG A 84 -6.44 2.17 -3.23
CA ARG A 84 -7.77 2.05 -3.84
C ARG A 84 -8.15 3.36 -4.49
N PHE A 85 -8.29 3.35 -5.80
CA PHE A 85 -8.58 4.54 -6.58
C PHE A 85 -10.03 4.97 -6.41
N VAL A 86 -10.25 6.26 -6.20
CA VAL A 86 -11.60 6.86 -6.10
C VAL A 86 -12.02 7.57 -7.39
N ARG A 87 -11.12 7.55 -8.39
CA ARG A 87 -11.34 8.09 -9.74
C ARG A 87 -10.46 7.37 -10.77
N SER A 88 -10.75 7.60 -12.06
CA SER A 88 -9.90 7.08 -13.14
C SER A 88 -8.59 7.86 -13.25
N VAL A 89 -7.48 7.14 -13.49
CA VAL A 89 -6.15 7.69 -13.76
C VAL A 89 -5.52 6.90 -14.90
N GLY A 90 -5.03 7.59 -15.93
CA GLY A 90 -4.33 6.96 -17.05
C GLY A 90 -2.92 6.47 -16.65
N LYS A 91 -2.45 5.43 -17.32
CA LYS A 91 -1.15 4.80 -17.05
C LYS A 91 0.02 5.78 -17.19
N GLU A 92 -0.06 6.74 -18.12
CA GLU A 92 0.97 7.75 -18.32
C GLU A 92 1.11 8.65 -17.08
N LYS A 93 -0.03 9.04 -16.48
CA LYS A 93 -0.05 9.83 -15.23
C LYS A 93 0.46 9.05 -14.02
N LEU A 94 0.20 7.75 -13.98
CA LEU A 94 0.79 6.87 -12.96
C LEU A 94 2.32 6.82 -13.12
N ALA A 95 2.82 6.58 -14.34
CA ALA A 95 4.25 6.51 -14.62
C ALA A 95 4.98 7.85 -14.35
N GLU A 96 4.36 8.98 -14.68
CA GLU A 96 4.85 10.32 -14.33
C GLU A 96 4.97 10.46 -12.80
N ALA A 97 3.95 10.07 -12.05
CA ALA A 97 3.92 10.19 -10.59
C ALA A 97 5.00 9.29 -9.92
N TRP A 98 5.23 8.06 -10.43
CA TRP A 98 6.33 7.20 -9.96
C TRP A 98 7.68 7.83 -10.23
N THR A 99 7.88 8.34 -11.45
CA THR A 99 9.13 8.99 -11.85
C THR A 99 9.43 10.20 -10.97
N GLU A 100 8.45 11.10 -10.80
CA GLU A 100 8.56 12.26 -9.92
C GLU A 100 8.87 11.86 -8.46
N GLY A 101 8.18 10.83 -7.96
CA GLY A 101 8.40 10.31 -6.62
C GLY A 101 9.82 9.78 -6.41
N PHE A 102 10.35 9.04 -7.39
CA PHE A 102 11.75 8.59 -7.38
C PHE A 102 12.72 9.75 -7.48
N ASP A 103 12.51 10.70 -8.37
CA ASP A 103 13.39 11.86 -8.55
C ASP A 103 13.50 12.69 -7.27
N LYS A 104 12.44 12.78 -6.47
CA LYS A 104 12.43 13.52 -5.21
C LYS A 104 13.03 12.76 -4.02
N ASN A 105 13.06 11.42 -4.05
CA ASN A 105 13.38 10.62 -2.87
C ASN A 105 14.57 9.66 -3.05
N ALA A 106 15.04 9.41 -4.28
CA ALA A 106 16.11 8.44 -4.54
C ALA A 106 17.53 8.99 -4.27
N GLY A 107 17.71 10.31 -4.34
CA GLY A 107 19.02 10.93 -4.18
C GLY A 107 20.05 10.34 -5.17
N ASP A 108 21.23 10.00 -4.66
CA ASP A 108 22.33 9.38 -5.41
C ASP A 108 22.02 7.99 -5.96
N LYS A 109 21.03 7.29 -5.41
CA LYS A 109 20.58 5.97 -5.86
C LYS A 109 19.73 6.01 -7.14
N ARG A 110 19.31 7.21 -7.59
CA ARG A 110 18.38 7.37 -8.72
C ARG A 110 18.84 6.64 -9.99
N ALA A 111 20.12 6.77 -10.34
CA ALA A 111 20.69 6.13 -11.53
C ALA A 111 20.73 4.60 -11.41
N ALA A 112 21.17 4.08 -10.25
CA ALA A 112 21.25 2.65 -10.00
C ALA A 112 19.88 1.97 -10.00
N LEU A 113 18.82 2.69 -9.63
CA LEU A 113 17.45 2.17 -9.55
C LEU A 113 16.61 2.40 -10.81
N ALA A 114 17.19 2.98 -11.88
CA ALA A 114 16.48 3.30 -13.12
C ALA A 114 15.81 2.08 -13.77
N GLY A 115 16.49 0.91 -13.76
CA GLY A 115 15.93 -0.33 -14.29
C GLY A 115 14.70 -0.84 -13.51
N GLY A 116 14.72 -0.70 -12.19
CA GLY A 116 13.57 -1.03 -11.34
C GLY A 116 12.38 -0.09 -11.57
N LEU A 117 12.65 1.22 -11.69
CA LEU A 117 11.62 2.21 -12.02
C LEU A 117 11.02 1.97 -13.41
N ALA A 118 11.83 1.59 -14.40
CA ALA A 118 11.32 1.25 -15.72
C ALA A 118 10.38 0.04 -15.68
N LYS A 119 10.70 -0.99 -14.88
CA LYS A 119 9.80 -2.15 -14.66
C LYS A 119 8.52 -1.75 -13.96
N LEU A 120 8.58 -0.89 -12.94
CA LEU A 120 7.40 -0.35 -12.26
C LEU A 120 6.49 0.40 -13.24
N ASN A 121 7.05 1.30 -14.05
CA ASN A 121 6.29 2.07 -15.03
C ASN A 121 5.67 1.18 -16.11
N ALA A 122 6.39 0.17 -16.60
CA ALA A 122 5.90 -0.78 -17.59
C ALA A 122 4.75 -1.67 -17.06
N ALA A 123 4.69 -1.89 -15.75
CA ALA A 123 3.60 -2.65 -15.11
C ALA A 123 2.28 -1.87 -15.02
N MET A 124 2.29 -0.55 -15.26
CA MET A 124 1.09 0.27 -15.11
C MET A 124 0.11 0.10 -16.27
N THR A 125 -1.16 0.11 -15.92
CA THR A 125 -2.29 0.19 -16.85
C THR A 125 -3.24 1.30 -16.38
N ASP A 126 -4.15 1.74 -17.24
CA ASP A 126 -5.21 2.66 -16.82
C ASP A 126 -5.99 2.05 -15.65
N VAL A 127 -6.24 2.84 -14.63
CA VAL A 127 -7.09 2.44 -13.50
C VAL A 127 -8.37 3.25 -13.48
N LYS A 128 -9.42 2.67 -12.93
CA LYS A 128 -10.74 3.30 -12.73
C LYS A 128 -11.03 3.40 -11.23
N LYS A 129 -12.12 4.07 -10.90
CA LYS A 129 -12.67 4.02 -9.54
C LYS A 129 -12.84 2.56 -9.11
N GLU A 130 -12.47 2.26 -7.86
CA GLU A 130 -12.47 0.94 -7.19
C GLU A 130 -11.30 0.02 -7.60
N ASP A 131 -10.53 0.31 -8.65
CA ASP A 131 -9.33 -0.46 -8.99
C ASP A 131 -8.26 -0.33 -7.89
N LEU A 132 -7.46 -1.38 -7.75
CA LEU A 132 -6.37 -1.46 -6.78
C LEU A 132 -5.02 -1.48 -7.48
N ILE A 133 -4.05 -0.75 -6.91
CA ILE A 133 -2.62 -1.02 -7.10
C ILE A 133 -2.07 -1.41 -5.74
N THR A 134 -1.37 -2.54 -5.69
CA THR A 134 -0.77 -3.06 -4.46
C THR A 134 0.73 -3.24 -4.66
N LEU A 135 1.50 -2.72 -3.72
CA LEU A 135 2.95 -2.84 -3.68
C LEU A 135 3.31 -3.67 -2.44
N THR A 136 3.80 -4.88 -2.64
CA THR A 136 4.12 -5.81 -1.56
C THR A 136 5.62 -6.07 -1.51
N TYR A 137 6.28 -5.69 -0.44
CA TYR A 137 7.66 -6.04 -0.19
C TYR A 137 7.77 -7.28 0.69
N LEU A 138 8.58 -8.23 0.22
CA LEU A 138 9.04 -9.38 1.00
C LEU A 138 10.58 -9.41 0.95
N PRO A 139 11.30 -9.59 2.08
CA PRO A 139 12.76 -9.52 2.15
C PRO A 139 13.48 -10.38 1.12
N ASP A 140 13.02 -11.63 0.91
CA ASP A 140 13.68 -12.58 0.00
C ASP A 140 13.23 -12.46 -1.47
N THR A 141 12.26 -11.60 -1.76
CA THR A 141 11.64 -11.48 -3.10
C THR A 141 11.85 -10.11 -3.72
N GLY A 142 11.83 -9.06 -2.90
CA GLY A 142 11.75 -7.68 -3.34
C GLY A 142 10.31 -7.17 -3.38
N VAL A 143 9.99 -6.25 -4.29
CA VAL A 143 8.67 -5.65 -4.42
C VAL A 143 7.85 -6.33 -5.52
N THR A 144 6.76 -6.97 -5.15
CA THR A 144 5.72 -7.40 -6.09
C THR A 144 4.76 -6.24 -6.32
N VAL A 145 4.55 -5.92 -7.60
CA VAL A 145 3.62 -4.89 -8.09
C VAL A 145 2.39 -5.59 -8.63
N SER A 146 1.24 -5.40 -8.00
CA SER A 146 -0.04 -5.95 -8.48
C SER A 146 -0.94 -4.82 -8.93
N VAL A 147 -1.54 -4.97 -10.11
CA VAL A 147 -2.50 -4.01 -10.68
C VAL A 147 -3.81 -4.74 -10.95
N LYS A 148 -4.91 -4.21 -10.38
CA LYS A 148 -6.25 -4.83 -10.50
C LYS A 148 -6.29 -6.29 -10.06
N GLY A 149 -5.55 -6.61 -8.99
CA GLY A 149 -5.48 -7.97 -8.42
C GLY A 149 -4.62 -8.96 -9.21
N LYS A 150 -3.85 -8.50 -10.21
CA LYS A 150 -2.91 -9.35 -10.96
C LYS A 150 -1.48 -8.88 -10.76
N ASP A 151 -0.59 -9.80 -10.45
CA ASP A 151 0.84 -9.52 -10.36
C ASP A 151 1.38 -9.17 -11.74
N ALA A 152 1.94 -7.97 -11.86
CA ALA A 152 2.42 -7.40 -13.11
C ALA A 152 3.94 -7.33 -13.18
N ALA A 153 4.63 -7.22 -12.04
CA ALA A 153 6.08 -7.21 -11.96
C ALA A 153 6.59 -7.63 -10.57
N VAL A 154 7.81 -8.16 -10.54
CA VAL A 154 8.61 -8.33 -9.32
C VAL A 154 9.93 -7.59 -9.51
N ILE A 155 10.26 -6.71 -8.58
CA ILE A 155 11.44 -5.86 -8.64
C ILE A 155 12.29 -6.14 -7.39
N PRO A 156 13.45 -6.80 -7.55
CA PRO A 156 14.32 -7.14 -6.42
C PRO A 156 15.08 -5.93 -5.91
N GLY A 157 15.62 -6.07 -4.70
CA GLY A 157 16.56 -5.16 -4.09
C GLY A 157 15.98 -4.27 -2.98
N ASP A 158 16.71 -4.24 -1.86
CA ASP A 158 16.31 -3.48 -0.67
C ASP A 158 16.35 -1.97 -0.88
N ASP A 159 17.30 -1.48 -1.67
CA ASP A 159 17.36 -0.08 -2.02
C ASP A 159 16.16 0.35 -2.84
N PHE A 160 15.68 -0.52 -3.76
CA PHE A 160 14.49 -0.23 -4.54
C PHE A 160 13.25 -0.09 -3.65
N GLN A 161 13.00 -1.06 -2.76
CA GLN A 161 11.84 -0.97 -1.86
C GLN A 161 11.93 0.25 -0.94
N ARG A 162 13.12 0.55 -0.42
CA ARG A 162 13.32 1.68 0.49
C ARG A 162 12.99 3.00 -0.20
N VAL A 163 13.47 3.21 -1.42
CA VAL A 163 13.16 4.40 -2.21
C VAL A 163 11.69 4.41 -2.63
N LEU A 164 11.13 3.28 -3.07
CA LEU A 164 9.73 3.19 -3.46
C LEU A 164 8.79 3.60 -2.31
N PHE A 165 8.92 3.00 -1.13
CA PHE A 165 8.08 3.34 0.01
C PHE A 165 8.37 4.74 0.56
N SER A 166 9.57 5.30 0.34
CA SER A 166 9.89 6.67 0.73
C SER A 166 9.09 7.72 -0.06
N ILE A 167 8.51 7.37 -1.20
CA ILE A 167 7.58 8.26 -1.92
C ILE A 167 6.47 8.73 -0.99
N TRP A 168 5.93 7.84 -0.15
CA TRP A 168 4.84 8.19 0.79
C TRP A 168 5.34 8.52 2.19
N LEU A 169 6.40 7.85 2.66
CA LEU A 169 6.84 7.92 4.05
C LEU A 169 8.06 8.83 4.25
N GLY A 170 8.74 9.20 3.17
CA GLY A 170 9.97 9.97 3.19
C GLY A 170 9.77 11.47 3.43
N ALA A 171 10.82 12.23 3.12
CA ALA A 171 10.85 13.68 3.34
C ALA A 171 9.98 14.46 2.35
N ASN A 172 9.78 13.91 1.13
CA ASN A 172 9.05 14.56 0.05
C ASN A 172 7.80 13.79 -0.37
N PRO A 173 6.80 13.62 0.53
CA PRO A 173 5.58 12.88 0.21
C PRO A 173 4.69 13.67 -0.75
N PRO A 174 3.82 12.99 -1.50
CA PRO A 174 2.85 13.65 -2.38
C PRO A 174 1.88 14.60 -1.63
N ASN A 175 1.54 14.24 -0.38
CA ASN A 175 0.79 15.06 0.55
C ASN A 175 1.30 14.76 1.98
N VAL A 176 1.41 15.79 2.81
CA VAL A 176 1.79 15.60 4.23
C VAL A 176 0.69 14.86 4.98
N SER A 177 -0.59 15.19 4.74
CA SER A 177 -1.76 14.52 5.34
C SER A 177 -1.80 13.02 5.01
N LEU A 178 -1.52 12.66 3.76
CA LEU A 178 -1.40 11.25 3.34
C LEU A 178 -0.33 10.51 4.16
N ARG A 179 0.87 11.09 4.27
CA ARG A 179 1.96 10.51 5.05
C ARG A 179 1.60 10.32 6.52
N GLU A 180 1.06 11.37 7.17
CA GLU A 180 0.68 11.30 8.57
C GLU A 180 -0.42 10.26 8.82
N GLY A 181 -1.39 10.16 7.91
CA GLY A 181 -2.42 9.13 7.95
C GLY A 181 -1.85 7.72 7.84
N LEU A 182 -0.92 7.45 6.90
CA LEU A 182 -0.26 6.16 6.75
C LEU A 182 0.58 5.78 7.97
N LEU A 183 1.14 6.76 8.67
CA LEU A 183 1.89 6.56 9.91
C LEU A 183 0.99 6.39 11.15
N GLY A 184 -0.33 6.32 10.97
CA GLY A 184 -1.29 6.18 12.07
C GLY A 184 -1.35 7.40 12.98
N ARG A 185 -0.94 8.57 12.49
CA ARG A 185 -0.99 9.83 13.23
C ARG A 185 -2.28 10.56 12.86
N ALA A 186 -2.91 11.19 13.85
CA ALA A 186 -4.04 12.07 13.57
C ALA A 186 -3.61 13.23 12.64
N PRO A 187 -4.45 13.66 11.69
CA PRO A 187 -4.14 14.86 10.92
C PRO A 187 -3.89 16.03 11.89
N LYS A 188 -2.79 16.74 11.69
CA LYS A 188 -2.56 18.00 12.39
C LYS A 188 -3.54 19.03 11.81
N ASN A 189 -4.50 19.43 12.64
CA ASN A 189 -5.38 20.56 12.36
C ASN A 189 -4.57 21.85 12.24
#